data_acd8b738ff787ebef4e6d25753151d94
#
_entry.id   acd8b738ff787ebef4e6d25753151d94
#
_cell.length_a   1.000
_cell.length_b   1.000
_cell.length_c   1.000
_cell.angle_alpha   90.00
_cell.angle_beta   90.00
_cell.angle_gamma   90.00
#
_symmetry.space_group_name_H-M   'P 1'
#
loop_
_entity.id
_entity.type
_entity.pdbx_description
1 polymer ?
#
loop_
_entity_poly.entity_id
_entity_poly.type
_entity_poly.pdbx_seq_one_letter_code
_entity_poly.pdbx_strand_id
1 'polypeptide(L)'
;MEIQNSLLLILLIFTTSCNPSEKKSQMIEGVLVHSVYFWLNNPESEDDRKVFEKAIKRLISTNKLAVKKHLGKPGNTAKRGVVDNSYDYCMILTFPTLEAQRLYQDDPTHLIFIDQAKHLWKKVTVYDSMKEPI
;
A
#
# COMPACT_ATOMS: atom_id res chain seq x y z
N MET A 1 -48.95 31.98 57.67
CA MET A 1 -47.49 31.98 57.27
C MET A 1 -47.29 30.88 56.27
N GLU A 2 -47.46 31.23 54.97
CA GLU A 2 -47.37 30.29 53.88
C GLU A 2 -45.94 30.27 53.34
N ILE A 3 -45.34 29.07 53.34
CA ILE A 3 -44.00 28.87 52.82
C ILE A 3 -44.19 28.46 51.36
N GLN A 4 -43.87 29.36 50.43
CA GLN A 4 -43.95 29.15 48.98
C GLN A 4 -42.68 28.40 48.53
N ASN A 5 -42.80 27.09 48.24
CA ASN A 5 -41.76 26.29 47.68
C ASN A 5 -41.62 26.63 46.18
N SER A 6 -40.59 27.38 45.85
CA SER A 6 -40.22 27.67 44.48
C SER A 6 -39.36 26.49 43.92
N LEU A 7 -39.99 25.63 43.11
CA LEU A 7 -39.31 24.51 42.46
C LEU A 7 -38.54 25.02 41.24
N LEU A 8 -37.21 25.18 41.41
CA LEU A 8 -36.32 25.61 40.35
C LEU A 8 -36.06 24.43 39.38
N LEU A 9 -36.74 24.43 38.25
CA LEU A 9 -36.55 23.41 37.18
C LEU A 9 -35.27 23.71 36.43
N ILE A 10 -34.18 22.99 36.72
CA ILE A 10 -32.92 23.08 35.97
C ILE A 10 -33.06 22.26 34.68
N LEU A 11 -33.24 22.95 33.55
CA LEU A 11 -33.27 22.37 32.23
C LEU A 11 -31.81 22.05 31.78
N LEU A 12 -31.37 20.78 31.91
CA LEU A 12 -30.11 20.31 31.34
C LEU A 12 -30.22 20.26 29.80
N ILE A 13 -29.64 21.25 29.14
CA ILE A 13 -29.48 21.24 27.70
C ILE A 13 -28.28 20.33 27.36
N PHE A 14 -28.54 19.07 26.96
CA PHE A 14 -27.53 18.24 26.36
C PHE A 14 -27.24 18.74 24.93
N THR A 15 -26.16 19.51 24.77
CA THR A 15 -25.61 19.84 23.47
C THR A 15 -24.90 18.58 22.91
N THR A 16 -25.57 17.82 22.06
CA THR A 16 -24.93 16.79 21.25
C THR A 16 -23.99 17.50 20.30
N SER A 17 -22.71 17.55 20.66
CA SER A 17 -21.64 17.96 19.76
C SER A 17 -21.52 16.90 18.68
N CYS A 18 -22.15 17.10 17.52
CA CYS A 18 -21.84 16.37 16.30
C CYS A 18 -20.42 16.76 15.89
N ASN A 19 -19.44 15.94 16.27
CA ASN A 19 -18.12 16.00 15.67
C ASN A 19 -18.29 15.63 14.18
N PRO A 20 -18.00 16.53 13.22
CA PRO A 20 -17.97 16.12 11.83
C PRO A 20 -16.88 15.07 11.71
N SER A 21 -17.27 13.82 11.44
CA SER A 21 -16.36 12.75 11.07
C SER A 21 -15.55 13.27 9.88
N GLU A 22 -14.27 13.57 10.07
CA GLU A 22 -13.36 13.85 8.98
C GLU A 22 -13.46 12.66 8.02
N LYS A 23 -13.99 12.90 6.82
CA LYS A 23 -14.05 11.92 5.76
C LYS A 23 -12.60 11.57 5.42
N LYS A 24 -12.09 10.47 6.00
CA LYS A 24 -10.75 9.96 5.71
C LYS A 24 -10.63 9.85 4.20
N SER A 25 -9.63 10.50 3.61
CA SER A 25 -9.39 10.46 2.17
C SER A 25 -9.45 9.02 1.67
N GLN A 26 -10.23 8.73 0.63
CA GLN A 26 -10.32 7.41 0.00
C GLN A 26 -9.13 7.13 -0.92
N MET A 27 -8.22 8.09 -1.05
CA MET A 27 -7.02 7.92 -1.85
C MET A 27 -6.01 7.00 -1.16
N ILE A 28 -5.17 6.34 -1.96
CA ILE A 28 -4.06 5.53 -1.48
C ILE A 28 -3.15 6.41 -0.62
N GLU A 29 -2.83 5.92 0.58
CA GLU A 29 -1.93 6.60 1.51
C GLU A 29 -0.49 6.59 0.98
N GLY A 30 0.19 7.71 1.07
CA GLY A 30 1.55 7.93 0.60
C GLY A 30 1.63 9.07 -0.41
N VAL A 31 2.83 9.59 -0.59
CA VAL A 31 3.14 10.66 -1.55
C VAL A 31 3.60 10.07 -2.88
N LEU A 32 4.34 8.96 -2.82
CA LEU A 32 4.85 8.25 -3.99
C LEU A 32 4.29 6.83 -4.04
N VAL A 33 3.86 6.40 -5.21
CA VAL A 33 3.47 5.02 -5.53
C VAL A 33 4.55 4.42 -6.42
N HIS A 34 5.17 3.33 -5.95
CA HIS A 34 6.21 2.57 -6.61
C HIS A 34 5.63 1.23 -7.07
N SER A 35 5.34 1.10 -8.36
CA SER A 35 4.74 -0.08 -8.96
C SER A 35 5.79 -0.85 -9.74
N VAL A 36 6.03 -2.09 -9.37
CA VAL A 36 7.06 -2.97 -9.95
C VAL A 36 6.41 -4.21 -10.52
N TYR A 37 6.72 -4.50 -11.78
CA TYR A 37 6.22 -5.67 -12.50
C TYR A 37 7.38 -6.58 -12.89
N PHE A 38 7.22 -7.88 -12.66
CA PHE A 38 8.25 -8.89 -12.87
C PHE A 38 7.79 -9.92 -13.91
N TRP A 39 8.67 -10.26 -14.85
CA TRP A 39 8.54 -11.38 -15.78
C TRP A 39 9.64 -12.39 -15.45
N LEU A 40 9.26 -13.58 -15.02
CA LEU A 40 10.21 -14.64 -14.68
C LEU A 40 10.84 -15.27 -15.92
N ASN A 41 12.05 -15.82 -15.77
CA ASN A 41 12.70 -16.62 -16.80
C ASN A 41 11.91 -17.90 -17.10
N ASN A 42 11.48 -18.59 -16.02
CA ASN A 42 10.77 -19.86 -16.10
C ASN A 42 9.45 -19.77 -15.29
N PRO A 43 8.41 -19.05 -15.80
CA PRO A 43 7.19 -18.82 -15.05
C PRO A 43 6.43 -20.11 -14.72
N GLU A 44 6.66 -21.21 -15.46
CA GLU A 44 6.06 -22.52 -15.22
C GLU A 44 6.82 -23.36 -14.17
N SER A 45 8.07 -22.97 -13.82
CA SER A 45 8.84 -23.66 -12.78
C SER A 45 8.27 -23.35 -11.40
N GLU A 46 7.76 -24.38 -10.72
CA GLU A 46 7.24 -24.25 -9.37
C GLU A 46 8.33 -23.87 -8.37
N ASP A 47 9.54 -24.39 -8.55
CA ASP A 47 10.66 -24.11 -7.66
C ASP A 47 11.13 -22.66 -7.81
N ASP A 48 11.27 -22.14 -9.03
CA ASP A 48 11.64 -20.75 -9.29
C ASP A 48 10.57 -19.80 -8.68
N ARG A 49 9.28 -20.12 -8.86
CA ARG A 49 8.19 -19.35 -8.24
C ARG A 49 8.27 -19.37 -6.72
N LYS A 50 8.51 -20.51 -6.10
CA LYS A 50 8.65 -20.62 -4.62
C LYS A 50 9.81 -19.76 -4.11
N VAL A 51 10.97 -19.82 -4.79
CA VAL A 51 12.14 -19.01 -4.42
C VAL A 51 11.84 -17.53 -4.55
N PHE A 52 11.28 -17.10 -5.68
CA PHE A 52 10.88 -15.71 -5.93
C PHE A 52 9.86 -15.23 -4.89
N GLU A 53 8.79 -15.99 -4.69
CA GLU A 53 7.73 -15.62 -3.74
C GLU A 53 8.25 -15.52 -2.30
N LYS A 54 9.15 -16.40 -1.89
CA LYS A 54 9.78 -16.33 -0.57
C LYS A 54 10.59 -15.04 -0.41
N ALA A 55 11.38 -14.69 -1.41
CA ALA A 55 12.23 -13.50 -1.38
C ALA A 55 11.38 -12.20 -1.35
N ILE A 56 10.39 -12.08 -2.24
CA ILE A 56 9.55 -10.88 -2.31
C ILE A 56 8.63 -10.73 -1.08
N LYS A 57 8.09 -11.83 -0.56
CA LYS A 57 7.28 -11.81 0.68
C LYS A 57 8.13 -11.38 1.87
N ARG A 58 9.40 -11.80 1.93
CA ARG A 58 10.35 -11.34 2.94
C ARG A 58 10.58 -9.84 2.84
N LEU A 59 10.90 -9.32 1.65
CA LEU A 59 11.04 -7.87 1.42
C LEU A 59 9.82 -7.11 1.94
N ILE A 60 8.61 -7.50 1.50
CA ILE A 60 7.37 -6.84 1.86
C ILE A 60 7.12 -6.86 3.37
N SER A 61 7.40 -7.98 4.05
CA SER A 61 7.17 -8.12 5.49
C SER A 61 8.19 -7.37 6.35
N THR A 62 9.44 -7.26 5.90
CA THR A 62 10.53 -6.67 6.69
C THR A 62 10.78 -5.19 6.38
N ASN A 63 10.43 -4.71 5.18
CA ASN A 63 10.58 -3.30 4.83
C ASN A 63 9.68 -2.41 5.69
N LYS A 64 10.27 -1.37 6.31
CA LYS A 64 9.59 -0.44 7.20
C LYS A 64 9.40 0.96 6.60
N LEU A 65 9.97 1.22 5.43
CA LEU A 65 9.94 2.53 4.78
C LEU A 65 8.64 2.76 4.00
N ALA A 66 8.03 1.68 3.48
CA ALA A 66 6.75 1.74 2.78
C ALA A 66 5.58 1.74 3.77
N VAL A 67 4.58 2.59 3.51
CA VAL A 67 3.36 2.72 4.34
C VAL A 67 2.24 1.78 3.91
N LYS A 68 2.08 1.53 2.60
CA LYS A 68 1.16 0.51 2.06
C LYS A 68 1.91 -0.41 1.13
N LYS A 69 1.44 -1.64 1.05
CA LYS A 69 2.12 -2.71 0.31
C LYS A 69 1.10 -3.62 -0.34
N HIS A 70 1.35 -3.98 -1.59
CA HIS A 70 0.55 -4.95 -2.33
C HIS A 70 1.49 -5.90 -3.07
N LEU A 71 1.15 -7.18 -3.08
CA LEU A 71 1.76 -8.20 -3.93
C LEU A 71 0.62 -8.91 -4.67
N GLY A 72 0.69 -8.96 -5.99
CA GLY A 72 -0.34 -9.54 -6.83
C GLY A 72 0.22 -10.32 -8.00
N LYS A 73 -0.68 -11.03 -8.66
CA LYS A 73 -0.52 -11.67 -9.96
C LYS A 73 -1.53 -11.06 -10.94
N PRO A 74 -1.40 -11.28 -12.26
CA PRO A 74 -2.39 -10.81 -13.23
C PRO A 74 -3.82 -11.19 -12.81
N GLY A 75 -4.73 -10.21 -12.85
CA GLY A 75 -6.13 -10.45 -12.56
C GLY A 75 -6.84 -11.14 -13.73
N ASN A 76 -7.75 -12.06 -13.45
CA ASN A 76 -8.61 -12.66 -14.48
C ASN A 76 -9.76 -11.72 -14.85
N THR A 77 -9.42 -10.55 -15.38
CA THR A 77 -10.38 -9.55 -15.83
C THR A 77 -10.72 -9.73 -17.31
N ALA A 78 -11.81 -9.12 -17.76
CA ALA A 78 -12.21 -9.17 -19.17
C ALA A 78 -11.06 -8.67 -20.08
N LYS A 79 -10.78 -9.41 -21.14
CA LYS A 79 -9.75 -9.03 -22.13
C LYS A 79 -10.14 -7.73 -22.83
N ARG A 80 -9.24 -6.75 -22.80
CA ARG A 80 -9.37 -5.45 -23.48
C ARG A 80 -8.01 -5.07 -24.04
N GLY A 81 -7.96 -4.36 -25.15
CA GLY A 81 -6.70 -3.98 -25.82
C GLY A 81 -5.75 -3.14 -24.96
N VAL A 82 -6.26 -2.53 -23.88
CA VAL A 82 -5.48 -1.71 -22.94
C VAL A 82 -5.05 -2.47 -21.66
N VAL A 83 -5.41 -3.76 -21.55
CA VAL A 83 -5.07 -4.58 -20.38
C VAL A 83 -3.84 -5.44 -20.73
N ASP A 84 -2.72 -5.12 -20.09
CA ASP A 84 -1.50 -5.93 -20.18
C ASP A 84 -1.38 -6.80 -18.92
N ASN A 85 -1.65 -8.07 -19.09
CA ASN A 85 -1.50 -9.12 -18.05
C ASN A 85 -0.31 -10.05 -18.38
N SER A 86 0.69 -9.56 -19.10
CA SER A 86 1.85 -10.37 -19.53
C SER A 86 2.89 -10.61 -18.42
N TYR A 87 2.79 -9.88 -17.31
CA TYR A 87 3.69 -10.03 -16.16
C TYR A 87 3.31 -11.25 -15.29
N ASP A 88 4.26 -11.74 -14.50
CA ASP A 88 4.02 -12.85 -13.57
C ASP A 88 3.65 -12.36 -12.15
N TYR A 89 4.30 -11.30 -11.69
CA TYR A 89 4.04 -10.69 -10.39
C TYR A 89 4.07 -9.17 -10.48
N CYS A 90 3.23 -8.52 -9.65
CA CYS A 90 3.34 -7.10 -9.38
C CYS A 90 3.51 -6.84 -7.88
N MET A 91 4.37 -5.88 -7.56
CA MET A 91 4.52 -5.34 -6.21
C MET A 91 4.22 -3.84 -6.27
N ILE A 92 3.37 -3.36 -5.37
CA ILE A 92 3.12 -1.93 -5.21
C ILE A 92 3.48 -1.55 -3.78
N LEU A 93 4.38 -0.58 -3.66
CA LEU A 93 4.77 0.03 -2.40
C LEU A 93 4.40 1.51 -2.46
N THR A 94 3.91 2.06 -1.36
CA THR A 94 3.73 3.51 -1.27
C THR A 94 4.67 4.08 -0.21
N PHE A 95 5.23 5.26 -0.49
CA PHE A 95 6.17 5.91 0.41
C PHE A 95 5.61 7.26 0.89
N PRO A 96 5.87 7.64 2.16
CA PRO A 96 5.38 8.90 2.71
C PRO A 96 6.11 10.11 2.12
N THR A 97 7.32 9.92 1.59
CA THR A 97 8.17 10.96 0.99
C THR A 97 9.04 10.37 -0.10
N LEU A 98 9.55 11.22 -1.01
CA LEU A 98 10.60 10.85 -1.97
C LEU A 98 11.87 10.35 -1.28
N GLU A 99 12.22 10.96 -0.15
CA GLU A 99 13.39 10.55 0.63
C GLU A 99 13.24 9.13 1.18
N ALA A 100 12.06 8.74 1.65
CA ALA A 100 11.81 7.38 2.10
C ALA A 100 11.97 6.36 0.95
N GLN A 101 11.54 6.70 -0.27
CA GLN A 101 11.75 5.87 -1.45
C GLN A 101 13.24 5.79 -1.83
N ARG A 102 13.96 6.92 -1.75
CA ARG A 102 15.41 6.94 -1.99
C ARG A 102 16.16 6.05 -1.01
N LEU A 103 15.85 6.15 0.28
CA LEU A 103 16.43 5.29 1.32
C LEU A 103 16.09 3.81 1.11
N TYR A 104 14.91 3.50 0.57
CA TYR A 104 14.51 2.13 0.25
C TYR A 104 15.44 1.47 -0.77
N GLN A 105 15.98 2.22 -1.74
CA GLN A 105 16.88 1.66 -2.76
C GLN A 105 18.15 1.04 -2.13
N ASP A 106 18.65 1.67 -1.07
CA ASP A 106 19.87 1.24 -0.35
C ASP A 106 19.55 0.42 0.90
N ASP A 107 18.27 0.17 1.19
CA ASP A 107 17.86 -0.57 2.38
C ASP A 107 18.32 -2.04 2.31
N PRO A 108 18.91 -2.58 3.39
CA PRO A 108 19.38 -3.97 3.40
C PRO A 108 18.30 -4.99 3.01
N THR A 109 17.04 -4.74 3.34
CA THR A 109 15.94 -5.66 2.99
C THR A 109 15.69 -5.70 1.48
N HIS A 110 15.82 -4.55 0.79
CA HIS A 110 15.75 -4.44 -0.66
C HIS A 110 16.95 -5.10 -1.33
N LEU A 111 18.17 -4.81 -0.87
CA LEU A 111 19.39 -5.37 -1.44
C LEU A 111 19.43 -6.91 -1.32
N ILE A 112 18.99 -7.46 -0.18
CA ILE A 112 18.86 -8.91 0.02
C ILE A 112 17.85 -9.50 -0.99
N PHE A 113 16.72 -8.84 -1.23
CA PHE A 113 15.75 -9.29 -2.22
C PHE A 113 16.37 -9.35 -3.63
N ILE A 114 17.06 -8.26 -4.04
CA ILE A 114 17.76 -8.23 -5.33
C ILE A 114 18.75 -9.38 -5.45
N ASP A 115 19.59 -9.59 -4.44
CA ASP A 115 20.59 -10.66 -4.45
C ASP A 115 19.94 -12.06 -4.58
N GLN A 116 18.87 -12.31 -3.82
CA GLN A 116 18.17 -13.59 -3.79
C GLN A 116 17.33 -13.89 -5.03
N ALA A 117 16.85 -12.87 -5.75
CA ALA A 117 15.83 -13.08 -6.78
C ALA A 117 16.18 -12.55 -8.17
N LYS A 118 17.24 -11.72 -8.34
CA LYS A 118 17.58 -11.10 -9.64
C LYS A 118 17.84 -12.10 -10.77
N HIS A 119 18.31 -13.28 -10.46
CA HIS A 119 18.58 -14.32 -11.46
C HIS A 119 17.31 -15.04 -11.96
N LEU A 120 16.18 -14.84 -11.27
CA LEU A 120 14.90 -15.51 -11.60
C LEU A 120 14.06 -14.74 -12.61
N TRP A 121 14.31 -13.45 -12.82
CA TRP A 121 13.54 -12.66 -13.79
C TRP A 121 14.34 -12.28 -15.03
N LYS A 122 13.64 -12.23 -16.18
CA LYS A 122 14.18 -11.74 -17.45
C LYS A 122 13.88 -10.27 -17.71
N LYS A 123 12.88 -9.73 -17.01
CA LYS A 123 12.45 -8.34 -17.15
C LYS A 123 11.84 -7.84 -15.85
N VAL A 124 12.17 -6.61 -15.51
CA VAL A 124 11.49 -5.83 -14.48
C VAL A 124 11.11 -4.47 -15.06
N THR A 125 9.92 -4.00 -14.77
CA THR A 125 9.50 -2.65 -15.14
C THR A 125 8.98 -1.94 -13.90
N VAL A 126 9.43 -0.72 -13.70
CA VAL A 126 9.04 0.13 -12.57
C VAL A 126 8.29 1.34 -13.08
N TYR A 127 7.19 1.68 -12.42
CA TYR A 127 6.46 2.93 -12.61
C TYR A 127 6.37 3.65 -11.27
N ASP A 128 6.98 4.82 -11.20
CA ASP A 128 6.90 5.71 -10.06
C ASP A 128 5.96 6.86 -10.37
N SER A 129 4.99 7.10 -9.51
CA SER A 129 4.07 8.21 -9.64
C SER A 129 3.95 8.99 -8.34
N MET A 130 3.86 10.31 -8.46
CA MET A 130 3.63 11.21 -7.34
C MET A 130 2.13 11.48 -7.19
N LYS A 131 1.71 11.64 -5.94
CA LYS A 131 0.33 12.06 -5.64
C LYS A 131 0.09 13.48 -6.15
N GLU A 132 -0.92 13.63 -6.99
CA GLU A 132 -1.38 14.96 -7.41
C GLU A 132 -2.37 15.55 -6.39
N PRO A 133 -2.32 16.87 -6.15
CA PRO A 133 -3.38 17.56 -5.41
C PRO A 133 -4.70 17.46 -6.20
N ILE A 134 -5.76 16.98 -5.56
CA ILE A 134 -7.12 16.92 -6.12
C ILE A 134 -8.00 17.86 -5.31
#